data_d4349fc7f9cd10304bed91d82576a706
#
_entry.id   d4349fc7f9cd10304bed91d82576a706
#
_cell.length_a   1.000
_cell.length_b   1.000
_cell.length_c   1.000
_cell.angle_alpha   90.00
_cell.angle_beta   90.00
_cell.angle_gamma   90.00
#
_symmetry.space_group_name_H-M   'P 1'
#
loop_
_entity.id
_entity.type
_entity.pdbx_description
1 polymer ?
#
loop_
_entity_poly.entity_id
_entity_poly.type
_entity_poly.pdbx_seq_one_letter_code
_entity_poly.pdbx_strand_id
1 'polypeptide(L)'
;MTQPVPSPASGSEPPPPGMPDFGAIKQRQQATWASGDFAIIGVTLQMVGESLAEAADIRAGERVIDIAAGNGNATLAAAHRFAKVTSTDYVPALLEKGRMRAEAEGLQVEFREADAEDLPFPD
;
A
#
# COMPACT_ATOMS: atom_id res chain seq x y z
N MET A 1 28.84 26.06 19.95
CA MET A 1 29.19 25.33 18.74
C MET A 1 27.93 24.79 18.12
N THR A 2 27.45 25.42 17.09
CA THR A 2 26.25 24.99 16.38
C THR A 2 26.62 23.85 15.43
N GLN A 3 26.00 22.72 15.59
CA GLN A 3 26.10 21.66 14.59
C GLN A 3 25.39 22.09 13.30
N PRO A 4 25.94 21.78 12.14
CA PRO A 4 25.25 22.04 10.89
C PRO A 4 23.94 21.24 10.89
N VAL A 5 22.85 21.93 10.64
CA VAL A 5 21.58 21.29 10.40
C VAL A 5 21.76 20.38 9.16
N PRO A 6 21.49 19.08 9.26
CA PRO A 6 21.57 18.24 8.08
C PRO A 6 20.65 18.82 7.02
N SER A 7 21.16 19.00 5.82
CA SER A 7 20.34 19.34 4.67
C SER A 7 19.18 18.36 4.60
N PRO A 8 17.94 18.84 4.38
CA PRO A 8 16.87 17.92 4.12
C PRO A 8 17.30 16.98 2.99
N ALA A 9 17.24 15.70 3.26
CA ALA A 9 17.65 14.68 2.34
C ALA A 9 16.95 14.93 1.00
N SER A 10 17.76 15.11 -0.03
CA SER A 10 17.36 15.14 -1.44
C SER A 10 15.99 15.76 -1.70
N GLY A 11 15.94 17.06 -1.58
CA GLY A 11 14.94 17.77 -2.36
C GLY A 11 15.11 17.31 -3.80
N SER A 12 14.12 16.63 -4.35
CA SER A 12 14.08 16.38 -5.77
C SER A 12 14.29 17.71 -6.47
N GLU A 13 15.29 17.80 -7.36
CA GLU A 13 15.47 18.98 -8.17
C GLU A 13 14.15 19.33 -8.86
N PRO A 14 13.80 20.62 -8.98
CA PRO A 14 12.59 20.97 -9.68
C PRO A 14 12.67 20.47 -11.12
N PRO A 15 11.57 19.98 -11.69
CA PRO A 15 11.58 19.50 -13.06
C PRO A 15 11.93 20.61 -14.04
N PRO A 16 12.53 20.29 -15.21
CA PRO A 16 12.77 21.24 -16.25
C PRO A 16 11.48 21.98 -16.64
N PRO A 17 11.59 23.25 -17.11
CA PRO A 17 10.42 23.98 -17.61
C PRO A 17 9.64 23.17 -18.65
N GLY A 18 8.33 23.06 -18.48
CA GLY A 18 7.44 22.33 -19.38
C GLY A 18 7.25 20.86 -19.06
N MET A 19 7.96 20.30 -18.07
CA MET A 19 7.73 18.94 -17.59
C MET A 19 6.83 18.94 -16.36
N PRO A 20 5.90 17.93 -16.23
CA PRO A 20 5.11 17.78 -15.02
C PRO A 20 5.99 17.49 -13.81
N ASP A 21 5.65 18.07 -12.67
CA ASP A 21 6.26 17.71 -11.40
C ASP A 21 5.57 16.45 -10.86
N PHE A 22 6.10 15.30 -11.20
CA PHE A 22 5.56 14.01 -10.78
C PHE A 22 5.61 13.82 -9.26
N GLY A 23 6.61 14.41 -8.59
CA GLY A 23 6.70 14.36 -7.12
C GLY A 23 5.53 15.11 -6.46
N ALA A 24 5.22 16.31 -6.95
CA ALA A 24 4.08 17.08 -6.44
C ALA A 24 2.75 16.39 -6.77
N ILE A 25 2.62 15.76 -7.93
CA ILE A 25 1.43 15.01 -8.30
C ILE A 25 1.24 13.82 -7.35
N LYS A 26 2.29 13.05 -7.08
CA LYS A 26 2.24 11.94 -6.11
C LYS A 26 1.85 12.39 -4.72
N GLN A 27 2.44 13.48 -4.23
CA GLN A 27 2.08 14.01 -2.92
C GLN A 27 0.60 14.41 -2.83
N ARG A 28 0.07 15.03 -3.86
CA ARG A 28 -1.36 15.38 -3.91
C ARG A 28 -2.25 14.15 -3.97
N GLN A 29 -1.89 13.14 -4.75
CA GLN A 29 -2.61 11.88 -4.79
C GLN A 29 -2.59 11.18 -3.43
N GLN A 30 -1.42 11.10 -2.80
CA GLN A 30 -1.28 10.51 -1.47
C GLN A 30 -2.15 11.23 -0.44
N ALA A 31 -2.14 12.57 -0.45
CA ALA A 31 -2.97 13.37 0.45
C ALA A 31 -4.47 13.16 0.17
N THR A 32 -4.86 13.06 -1.09
CA THR A 32 -6.25 12.80 -1.48
C THR A 32 -6.73 11.45 -0.96
N TRP A 33 -5.95 10.39 -1.15
CA TRP A 33 -6.30 9.06 -0.67
C TRP A 33 -6.32 8.98 0.86
N ALA A 34 -5.47 9.75 1.54
CA ALA A 34 -5.43 9.80 3.00
C ALA A 34 -6.57 10.62 3.60
N SER A 35 -7.09 11.62 2.87
CA SER A 35 -8.06 12.59 3.41
C SER A 35 -9.49 12.07 3.50
N GLY A 36 -9.84 11.04 2.72
CA GLY A 36 -11.17 10.46 2.70
C GLY A 36 -11.23 9.13 3.44
N ASP A 37 -12.42 8.72 3.87
CA ASP A 37 -12.60 7.38 4.43
C ASP A 37 -12.87 6.35 3.34
N PHE A 38 -11.86 6.17 2.48
CA PHE A 38 -11.92 5.18 1.41
C PHE A 38 -11.96 3.74 1.92
N ALA A 39 -11.64 3.51 3.21
CA ALA A 39 -11.76 2.20 3.80
C ALA A 39 -13.22 1.74 3.89
N ILE A 40 -14.15 2.64 4.18
CA ILE A 40 -15.59 2.31 4.19
C ILE A 40 -16.03 1.89 2.80
N ILE A 41 -15.67 2.65 1.78
CA ILE A 41 -15.97 2.30 0.37
C ILE A 41 -15.30 0.98 0.01
N GLY A 42 -14.03 0.81 0.38
CA GLY A 42 -13.29 -0.42 0.14
C GLY A 42 -13.93 -1.65 0.76
N VAL A 43 -14.47 -1.54 1.98
CA VAL A 43 -15.15 -2.65 2.64
C VAL A 43 -16.41 -3.08 1.88
N THR A 44 -17.14 -2.14 1.28
CA THR A 44 -18.31 -2.48 0.44
C THR A 44 -17.93 -3.24 -0.83
N LEU A 45 -16.66 -3.17 -1.23
CA LEU A 45 -16.10 -3.88 -2.39
C LEU A 45 -15.32 -5.14 -2.01
N GLN A 46 -15.49 -5.64 -0.80
CA GLN A 46 -14.74 -6.81 -0.30
C GLN A 46 -14.90 -8.04 -1.21
N MET A 47 -16.06 -8.24 -1.79
CA MET A 47 -16.29 -9.36 -2.71
C MET A 47 -15.42 -9.31 -3.97
N VAL A 48 -14.98 -8.13 -4.37
CA VAL A 48 -14.03 -7.99 -5.50
C VAL A 48 -12.69 -8.62 -5.13
N GLY A 49 -12.21 -8.40 -3.91
CA GLY A 49 -10.98 -9.02 -3.41
C GLY A 49 -11.07 -10.53 -3.34
N GLU A 50 -12.18 -11.06 -2.85
CA GLU A 50 -12.42 -12.51 -2.80
C GLU A 50 -12.47 -13.12 -4.20
N SER A 51 -13.18 -12.47 -5.13
CA SER A 51 -13.26 -12.92 -6.53
C SER A 51 -11.89 -12.89 -7.21
N LEU A 52 -11.08 -11.89 -6.92
CA LEU A 52 -9.72 -11.79 -7.44
C LEU A 52 -8.84 -12.92 -6.93
N ALA A 53 -8.88 -13.22 -5.64
CA ALA A 53 -8.12 -14.30 -5.03
C ALA A 53 -8.51 -15.66 -5.64
N GLU A 54 -9.78 -15.87 -5.90
CA GLU A 54 -10.27 -17.08 -6.56
C GLU A 54 -9.80 -17.15 -8.01
N ALA A 55 -9.93 -16.07 -8.77
CA ALA A 55 -9.48 -16.02 -10.17
C ALA A 55 -7.97 -16.22 -10.30
N ALA A 56 -7.19 -15.73 -9.36
CA ALA A 56 -5.74 -15.94 -9.32
C ALA A 56 -5.34 -17.33 -8.81
N ASP A 57 -6.30 -18.12 -8.35
CA ASP A 57 -6.09 -19.46 -7.78
C ASP A 57 -5.02 -19.47 -6.69
N ILE A 58 -5.11 -18.52 -5.77
CA ILE A 58 -4.16 -18.40 -4.66
C ILE A 58 -4.32 -19.60 -3.74
N ARG A 59 -3.19 -20.27 -3.44
CA ARG A 59 -3.15 -21.49 -2.63
C ARG A 59 -2.37 -21.29 -1.35
N ALA A 60 -2.67 -22.14 -0.39
CA ALA A 60 -1.98 -22.13 0.91
C ALA A 60 -0.46 -22.25 0.73
N GLY A 61 0.28 -21.44 1.46
CA GLY A 61 1.74 -21.42 1.44
C GLY A 61 2.38 -20.63 0.32
N GLU A 62 1.61 -20.18 -0.68
CA GLU A 62 2.14 -19.30 -1.71
C GLU A 62 2.50 -17.93 -1.13
N ARG A 63 3.54 -17.32 -1.69
CA ARG A 63 3.90 -15.94 -1.35
C ARG A 63 3.17 -14.99 -2.29
N VAL A 64 2.46 -14.04 -1.71
CA VAL A 64 1.66 -13.05 -2.44
C VAL A 64 2.08 -11.67 -2.00
N ILE A 65 2.29 -10.79 -2.97
CA ILE A 65 2.48 -9.36 -2.72
C ILE A 65 1.25 -8.63 -3.26
N ASP A 66 0.60 -7.88 -2.39
CA ASP A 66 -0.52 -7.02 -2.77
C ASP A 66 0.00 -5.59 -2.93
N ILE A 67 0.03 -5.11 -4.16
CA ILE A 67 0.57 -3.80 -4.51
C ILE A 67 -0.58 -2.81 -4.59
N ALA A 68 -0.41 -1.65 -3.94
CA ALA A 68 -1.45 -0.64 -3.80
C ALA A 68 -2.69 -1.23 -3.10
N ALA A 69 -2.44 -1.94 -2.01
CA ALA A 69 -3.43 -2.76 -1.31
C ALA A 69 -4.60 -1.97 -0.71
N GLY A 70 -4.44 -0.67 -0.52
CA GLY A 70 -5.43 0.15 0.14
C GLY A 70 -5.71 -0.36 1.55
N ASN A 71 -6.99 -0.55 1.89
CA ASN A 71 -7.40 -1.08 3.18
C ASN A 71 -7.34 -2.63 3.27
N GLY A 72 -6.85 -3.30 2.24
CA GLY A 72 -6.49 -4.70 2.29
C GLY A 72 -7.54 -5.71 1.85
N ASN A 73 -8.49 -5.36 0.99
CA ASN A 73 -9.51 -6.34 0.54
C ASN A 73 -8.89 -7.58 -0.12
N ALA A 74 -7.99 -7.39 -1.08
CA ALA A 74 -7.29 -8.50 -1.73
C ALA A 74 -6.29 -9.17 -0.79
N THR A 75 -5.61 -8.39 0.05
CA THR A 75 -4.70 -8.88 1.10
C THR A 75 -5.39 -9.90 2.00
N LEU A 76 -6.54 -9.52 2.56
CA LEU A 76 -7.27 -10.39 3.48
C LEU A 76 -7.84 -11.62 2.77
N ALA A 77 -8.32 -11.46 1.54
CA ALA A 77 -8.79 -12.58 0.73
C ALA A 77 -7.69 -13.62 0.50
N ALA A 78 -6.48 -13.18 0.16
CA ALA A 78 -5.32 -14.07 0.02
C ALA A 78 -4.93 -14.72 1.35
N ALA A 79 -4.96 -13.96 2.45
CA ALA A 79 -4.66 -14.48 3.78
C ALA A 79 -5.68 -15.51 4.26
N HIS A 80 -6.95 -15.35 3.92
CA HIS A 80 -7.99 -16.35 4.18
C HIS A 80 -7.71 -17.69 3.48
N ARG A 81 -6.96 -17.67 2.40
CA ARG A 81 -6.54 -18.88 1.67
C ARG A 81 -5.20 -19.43 2.17
N PHE A 82 -4.72 -18.94 3.31
CA PHE A 82 -3.47 -19.34 3.96
C PHE A 82 -2.21 -19.05 3.14
N ALA A 83 -2.26 -18.07 2.27
CA ALA A 83 -1.08 -17.55 1.62
C ALA A 83 -0.22 -16.71 2.58
N LYS A 84 1.05 -16.59 2.28
CA LYS A 84 1.97 -15.69 2.99
C LYS A 84 1.94 -14.33 2.29
N VAL A 85 1.20 -13.39 2.87
CA VAL A 85 0.89 -12.13 2.20
C VAL A 85 1.73 -10.99 2.73
N THR A 86 2.30 -10.21 1.82
CA THR A 86 2.88 -8.89 2.09
C THR A 86 1.98 -7.85 1.42
N SER A 87 1.40 -6.99 2.23
CA SER A 87 0.52 -5.91 1.79
C SER A 87 1.31 -4.62 1.68
N THR A 88 1.26 -3.97 0.55
CA THR A 88 2.01 -2.74 0.30
C THR A 88 1.11 -1.62 -0.19
N ASP A 89 1.38 -0.41 0.26
CA ASP A 89 0.76 0.80 -0.25
C ASP A 89 1.69 1.99 0.04
N TYR A 90 1.54 3.05 -0.70
CA TYR A 90 2.29 4.27 -0.45
C TYR A 90 1.56 5.22 0.50
N VAL A 91 0.34 4.88 0.92
CA VAL A 91 -0.48 5.64 1.88
C VAL A 91 -0.50 4.93 3.22
N PRO A 92 0.29 5.38 4.22
CA PRO A 92 0.38 4.72 5.53
C PRO A 92 -0.96 4.55 6.24
N ALA A 93 -1.85 5.53 6.11
CA ALA A 93 -3.17 5.48 6.74
C ALA A 93 -4.03 4.31 6.24
N LEU A 94 -3.92 3.96 4.97
CA LEU A 94 -4.64 2.80 4.40
C LEU A 94 -4.04 1.48 4.87
N LEU A 95 -2.72 1.40 4.94
CA LEU A 95 -2.04 0.21 5.50
C LEU A 95 -2.43 -0.02 6.95
N GLU A 96 -2.54 1.04 7.76
CA GLU A 96 -2.95 0.91 9.15
C GLU A 96 -4.37 0.35 9.27
N LYS A 97 -5.29 0.80 8.43
CA LYS A 97 -6.65 0.24 8.37
C LYS A 97 -6.64 -1.24 8.00
N GLY A 98 -5.82 -1.63 7.04
CA GLY A 98 -5.62 -3.04 6.67
C GLY A 98 -5.06 -3.86 7.81
N ARG A 99 -4.08 -3.32 8.55
CA ARG A 99 -3.50 -3.96 9.73
C ARG A 99 -4.55 -4.21 10.81
N MET A 100 -5.38 -3.22 11.10
CA MET A 100 -6.44 -3.37 12.09
C MET A 100 -7.46 -4.45 11.69
N ARG A 101 -7.79 -4.53 10.42
CA ARG A 101 -8.68 -5.59 9.90
C ARG A 101 -8.05 -6.97 10.05
N ALA A 102 -6.79 -7.11 9.68
CA ALA A 102 -6.06 -8.38 9.79
C ALA A 102 -5.99 -8.84 11.25
N GLU A 103 -5.68 -7.94 12.18
CA GLU A 103 -5.64 -8.23 13.60
C GLU A 103 -7.01 -8.67 14.13
N ALA A 104 -8.08 -7.98 13.71
CA ALA A 104 -9.44 -8.33 14.12
C ALA A 104 -9.86 -9.73 13.68
N GLU A 105 -9.34 -10.19 12.54
CA GLU A 105 -9.60 -11.54 12.01
C GLU A 105 -8.55 -12.58 12.41
N GLY A 106 -7.54 -12.19 13.18
CA GLY A 106 -6.46 -13.09 13.59
C GLY A 106 -5.55 -13.55 12.45
N LEU A 107 -5.45 -12.76 11.38
CA LEU A 107 -4.64 -13.07 10.22
C LEU A 107 -3.24 -12.49 10.34
N GLN A 108 -2.24 -13.27 9.97
CA GLN A 108 -0.86 -12.81 9.91
C GLN A 108 -0.55 -12.30 8.52
N VAL A 109 -0.28 -11.00 8.42
CA VAL A 109 0.06 -10.30 7.18
C VAL A 109 1.21 -9.35 7.46
N GLU A 110 2.19 -9.31 6.59
CA GLU A 110 3.23 -8.30 6.61
C GLU A 110 2.72 -7.03 5.93
N PHE A 111 2.83 -5.89 6.59
CA PHE A 111 2.45 -4.59 6.04
C PHE A 111 3.69 -3.74 5.82
N ARG A 112 3.85 -3.21 4.62
CA ARG A 112 5.03 -2.47 4.25
C ARG A 112 4.69 -1.28 3.36
N GLU A 113 5.14 -0.10 3.76
CA GLU A 113 5.02 1.07 2.91
C GLU A 113 5.92 0.91 1.68
N ALA A 114 5.35 1.03 0.50
CA ALA A 114 6.09 0.93 -0.74
C ALA A 114 5.35 1.66 -1.88
N ASP A 115 6.13 2.24 -2.76
CA ASP A 115 5.65 2.83 -4.00
C ASP A 115 5.66 1.75 -5.09
N ALA A 116 4.54 1.60 -5.82
CA ALA A 116 4.43 0.63 -6.89
C ALA A 116 5.44 0.84 -8.04
N GLU A 117 5.95 2.08 -8.17
CA GLU A 117 6.98 2.41 -9.17
C GLU A 117 8.41 2.10 -8.69
N ASP A 118 8.59 1.84 -7.41
CA ASP A 118 9.91 1.57 -6.81
C ASP A 118 9.76 0.56 -5.68
N LEU A 119 9.49 -0.68 -6.05
CA LEU A 119 9.26 -1.75 -5.09
C LEU A 119 10.59 -2.23 -4.49
N PRO A 120 10.67 -2.35 -3.14
CA PRO A 120 11.89 -2.77 -2.44
C PRO A 120 12.04 -4.30 -2.41
N PHE A 121 11.58 -4.99 -3.44
CA PHE A 121 11.65 -6.44 -3.54
C PHE A 121 12.49 -6.86 -4.75
N PRO A 122 13.18 -7.99 -4.69
CA PRO A 122 13.85 -8.55 -5.86
C PRO A 122 12.82 -9.01 -6.89
N ASP A 123 13.26 -9.01 -8.12
CA ASP A 123 12.43 -9.49 -9.26
C ASP A 123 12.09 -10.98 -9.13
#